data_67fa94fc3aca6155284c8076d91272c7
#
_entry.id   67fa94fc3aca6155284c8076d91272c7
#
_cell.length_a   1.000
_cell.length_b   1.000
_cell.length_c   1.000
_cell.angle_alpha   90.00
_cell.angle_beta   90.00
_cell.angle_gamma   90.00
#
_symmetry.space_group_name_H-M   'P 1'
#
loop_
_entity.id
_entity.type
_entity.pdbx_description
1 polymer ?
#
loop_
_entity_poly.entity_id
_entity_poly.type
_entity_poly.pdbx_seq_one_letter_code
_entity_poly.pdbx_strand_id
1 'polypeptide(L)'
;MRMTFGNMYSVEADRSKRLVVISAAGRVSKEEVKAAAQEVREIVKDFEPGFTVLADFRWLDSMDSSSAPHIGEIMDALAGKKVASVVRVIPDPHKDIGLNILSQFHYGPEIRTITFETLADALQSLSEESDE
;
A
#
# COMPACT_ATOMS: atom_id res chain seq x y z
N MET A 1 2.80 24.11 4.87
CA MET A 1 3.14 22.82 4.25
C MET A 1 4.64 22.63 4.27
N ARG A 2 5.06 21.46 4.66
CA ARG A 2 6.47 21.15 4.72
C ARG A 2 6.94 20.47 3.43
N MET A 3 7.95 21.02 2.82
CA MET A 3 8.60 20.42 1.66
C MET A 3 9.79 19.60 2.13
N THR A 4 9.78 18.31 1.82
CA THR A 4 10.90 17.43 2.17
C THR A 4 11.31 16.69 0.91
N PHE A 5 12.48 17.01 0.39
CA PHE A 5 12.93 16.48 -0.89
C PHE A 5 13.18 14.98 -0.88
N GLY A 6 13.41 14.38 0.28
CA GLY A 6 13.58 12.95 0.39
C GLY A 6 12.31 12.15 0.55
N ASN A 7 11.17 12.83 0.83
CA ASN A 7 9.93 12.10 1.11
C ASN A 7 9.11 11.91 -0.16
N MET A 8 9.34 10.78 -0.80
CA MET A 8 8.63 10.38 -2.00
C MET A 8 7.50 9.41 -1.68
N TYR A 9 6.97 9.47 -0.47
CA TYR A 9 5.88 8.61 -0.02
C TYR A 9 4.97 9.34 0.94
N SER A 10 3.74 8.82 1.09
CA SER A 10 2.84 9.25 2.15
C SER A 10 2.01 8.06 2.64
N VAL A 11 1.64 8.10 3.92
CA VAL A 11 0.74 7.13 4.53
C VAL A 11 -0.34 7.92 5.25
N GLU A 12 -1.59 7.72 4.84
CA GLU A 12 -2.73 8.45 5.37
C GLU A 12 -3.86 7.49 5.71
N ALA A 13 -4.74 7.92 6.59
CA ALA A 13 -5.89 7.13 6.99
C ALA A 13 -7.18 7.94 6.92
N ASP A 14 -8.22 7.33 6.40
CA ASP A 14 -9.58 7.84 6.51
C ASP A 14 -10.35 6.81 7.33
N ARG A 15 -10.51 7.11 8.62
CA ARG A 15 -11.12 6.17 9.56
C ARG A 15 -12.59 5.96 9.30
N SER A 16 -13.29 7.01 8.84
CA SER A 16 -14.72 6.90 8.55
C SER A 16 -14.99 5.95 7.40
N LYS A 17 -14.07 5.85 6.45
CA LYS A 17 -14.16 4.95 5.31
C LYS A 17 -13.42 3.64 5.51
N ARG A 18 -12.79 3.47 6.65
CA ARG A 18 -11.97 2.30 6.96
C ARG A 18 -10.93 2.06 5.87
N LEU A 19 -10.21 3.11 5.53
CA LEU A 19 -9.30 3.13 4.40
C LEU A 19 -7.93 3.66 4.82
N VAL A 20 -6.88 2.96 4.42
CA VAL A 20 -5.50 3.42 4.52
C VAL A 20 -4.99 3.69 3.11
N VAL A 21 -4.41 4.85 2.87
CA VAL A 21 -3.84 5.21 1.57
C VAL A 21 -2.34 5.31 1.69
N ILE A 22 -1.63 4.52 0.89
CA ILE A 22 -0.17 4.56 0.81
C ILE A 22 0.17 5.02 -0.60
N SER A 23 0.97 6.07 -0.70
CA SER A 23 1.40 6.61 -1.99
C SER A 23 2.92 6.65 -2.07
N ALA A 24 3.46 6.43 -3.25
CA ALA A 24 4.90 6.55 -3.49
C ALA A 24 5.12 7.12 -4.88
N ALA A 25 6.20 7.91 -5.03
CA ALA A 25 6.54 8.57 -6.29
C ALA A 25 8.05 8.61 -6.47
N GLY A 26 8.49 8.63 -7.72
CA GLY A 26 9.90 8.75 -8.06
C GLY A 26 10.71 7.53 -7.64
N ARG A 27 11.94 7.77 -7.23
CA ARG A 27 12.84 6.72 -6.73
C ARG A 27 12.75 6.69 -5.22
N VAL A 28 12.26 5.58 -4.69
CA VAL A 28 12.05 5.42 -3.25
C VAL A 28 13.22 4.63 -2.66
N SER A 29 13.86 5.20 -1.65
CA SER A 29 15.02 4.59 -1.00
C SER A 29 14.60 3.57 0.04
N LYS A 30 15.56 2.73 0.44
CA LYS A 30 15.36 1.77 1.53
C LYS A 30 14.92 2.48 2.82
N GLU A 31 15.55 3.61 3.15
CA GLU A 31 15.26 4.36 4.36
C GLU A 31 13.84 4.92 4.35
N GLU A 32 13.38 5.34 3.17
CA GLU A 32 12.00 5.82 3.03
C GLU A 32 10.99 4.70 3.22
N VAL A 33 11.26 3.52 2.66
CA VAL A 33 10.37 2.37 2.85
C VAL A 33 10.35 1.93 4.31
N LYS A 34 11.52 1.96 4.96
CA LYS A 34 11.60 1.65 6.40
C LYS A 34 10.77 2.61 7.23
N ALA A 35 10.85 3.90 6.92
CA ALA A 35 10.05 4.92 7.61
C ALA A 35 8.56 4.73 7.34
N ALA A 36 8.19 4.41 6.10
CA ALA A 36 6.80 4.13 5.74
C ALA A 36 6.27 2.93 6.53
N ALA A 37 7.08 1.89 6.72
CA ALA A 37 6.68 0.73 7.50
C ALA A 37 6.33 1.11 8.93
N GLN A 38 7.12 1.99 9.55
CA GLN A 38 6.82 2.49 10.89
C GLN A 38 5.52 3.27 10.92
N GLU A 39 5.28 4.14 9.92
CA GLU A 39 4.05 4.91 9.85
C GLU A 39 2.82 4.02 9.66
N VAL A 40 2.94 2.99 8.83
CA VAL A 40 1.84 2.03 8.64
C VAL A 40 1.51 1.36 9.97
N ARG A 41 2.52 0.88 10.69
CA ARG A 41 2.29 0.25 12.00
C ARG A 41 1.56 1.19 12.97
N GLU A 42 1.95 2.46 12.99
CA GLU A 42 1.31 3.44 13.87
C GLU A 42 -0.15 3.71 13.46
N ILE A 43 -0.39 3.88 12.17
CA ILE A 43 -1.72 4.19 11.65
C ILE A 43 -2.69 3.03 11.89
N VAL A 44 -2.27 1.78 11.65
CA VAL A 44 -3.19 0.65 11.74
C VAL A 44 -3.44 0.18 13.17
N LYS A 45 -2.71 0.68 14.15
CA LYS A 45 -2.94 0.33 15.55
C LYS A 45 -4.40 0.44 15.96
N ASP A 46 -5.06 1.50 15.51
CA ASP A 46 -6.43 1.81 15.90
C ASP A 46 -7.47 1.33 14.93
N PHE A 47 -7.05 0.66 13.86
CA PHE A 47 -7.99 0.13 12.87
C PHE A 47 -8.52 -1.22 13.32
N GLU A 48 -9.82 -1.39 13.13
CA GLU A 48 -10.43 -2.69 13.33
C GLU A 48 -10.23 -3.58 12.11
N PRO A 49 -10.26 -4.92 12.27
CA PRO A 49 -10.12 -5.84 11.14
C PRO A 49 -11.13 -5.54 10.01
N GLY A 50 -10.73 -5.84 8.79
CA GLY A 50 -11.63 -5.70 7.64
C GLY A 50 -11.50 -4.38 6.89
N PHE A 51 -10.47 -3.58 7.19
CA PHE A 51 -10.23 -2.34 6.45
C PHE A 51 -9.60 -2.61 5.08
N THR A 52 -9.55 -1.57 4.26
CA THR A 52 -8.99 -1.64 2.91
C THR A 52 -7.76 -0.73 2.80
N VAL A 53 -6.80 -1.15 1.98
CA VAL A 53 -5.61 -0.35 1.66
C VAL A 53 -5.65 0.01 0.18
N LEU A 54 -5.46 1.28 -0.12
CA LEU A 54 -5.23 1.77 -1.49
C LEU A 54 -3.76 2.15 -1.58
N ALA A 55 -3.01 1.45 -2.42
CA ALA A 55 -1.60 1.74 -2.68
C ALA A 55 -1.48 2.41 -4.04
N ASP A 56 -1.31 3.73 -4.04
CA ASP A 56 -1.22 4.52 -5.25
C ASP A 56 0.24 4.67 -5.67
N PHE A 57 0.65 3.87 -6.63
CA PHE A 57 2.02 3.84 -7.15
C PHE A 57 2.10 4.35 -8.59
N ARG A 58 1.15 5.20 -9.00
CA ARG A 58 1.10 5.73 -10.37
C ARG A 58 2.39 6.44 -10.77
N TRP A 59 3.01 7.12 -9.82
CA TRP A 59 4.20 7.95 -10.08
C TRP A 59 5.49 7.31 -9.60
N LEU A 60 5.43 6.05 -9.22
CA LEU A 60 6.60 5.32 -8.76
C LEU A 60 7.48 4.93 -9.95
N ASP A 61 8.74 5.39 -9.93
CA ASP A 61 9.73 4.98 -10.93
C ASP A 61 10.42 3.68 -10.53
N SER A 62 10.90 3.63 -9.31
CA SER A 62 11.62 2.46 -8.83
C SER A 62 11.74 2.47 -7.31
N MET A 63 11.97 1.30 -6.75
CA MET A 63 12.37 1.12 -5.35
C MET A 63 13.70 0.40 -5.33
N ASP A 64 14.53 0.78 -4.37
CA ASP A 64 15.78 0.06 -4.15
C ASP A 64 15.45 -1.40 -3.80
N SER A 65 16.12 -2.35 -4.45
CA SER A 65 15.87 -3.77 -4.19
C SER A 65 16.14 -4.16 -2.74
N SER A 66 17.02 -3.44 -2.05
CA SER A 66 17.29 -3.65 -0.63
C SER A 66 16.11 -3.26 0.27
N SER A 67 15.09 -2.61 -0.28
CA SER A 67 13.89 -2.25 0.48
C SER A 67 12.90 -3.41 0.65
N ALA A 68 13.11 -4.52 -0.05
CA ALA A 68 12.17 -5.65 -0.02
C ALA A 68 11.82 -6.13 1.39
N PRO A 69 12.77 -6.27 2.34
CA PRO A 69 12.40 -6.66 3.70
C PRO A 69 11.45 -5.67 4.38
N HIS A 70 11.60 -4.39 4.11
CA HIS A 70 10.75 -3.36 4.69
C HIS A 70 9.37 -3.33 4.05
N ILE A 71 9.27 -3.64 2.75
CA ILE A 71 7.99 -3.84 2.09
C ILE A 71 7.27 -5.01 2.74
N GLY A 72 7.99 -6.10 3.00
CA GLY A 72 7.46 -7.25 3.73
C GLY A 72 6.94 -6.87 5.12
N GLU A 73 7.65 -5.99 5.83
CA GLU A 73 7.19 -5.48 7.12
C GLU A 73 5.86 -4.73 7.01
N ILE A 74 5.70 -3.93 5.94
CA ILE A 74 4.43 -3.24 5.69
C ILE A 74 3.31 -4.27 5.50
N MET A 75 3.55 -5.26 4.66
CA MET A 75 2.56 -6.31 4.39
C MET A 75 2.22 -7.09 5.65
N ASP A 76 3.22 -7.43 6.45
CA ASP A 76 3.01 -8.15 7.72
C ASP A 76 2.19 -7.31 8.71
N ALA A 77 2.44 -6.01 8.77
CA ALA A 77 1.68 -5.12 9.65
C ALA A 77 0.21 -5.07 9.23
N LEU A 78 -0.05 -5.00 7.94
CA LEU A 78 -1.42 -4.98 7.42
C LEU A 78 -2.11 -6.33 7.64
N ALA A 79 -1.42 -7.43 7.35
CA ALA A 79 -1.95 -8.77 7.54
C ALA A 79 -2.24 -9.04 9.02
N GLY A 80 -1.34 -8.62 9.90
CA GLY A 80 -1.51 -8.79 11.34
C GLY A 80 -2.72 -8.07 11.90
N LYS A 81 -3.14 -6.98 11.26
CA LYS A 81 -4.36 -6.26 11.62
C LYS A 81 -5.57 -6.72 10.81
N LYS A 82 -5.43 -7.79 10.05
CA LYS A 82 -6.49 -8.43 9.28
C LYS A 82 -7.14 -7.49 8.26
N VAL A 83 -6.29 -6.87 7.44
CA VAL A 83 -6.75 -6.10 6.28
C VAL A 83 -7.60 -7.02 5.39
N ALA A 84 -8.71 -6.50 4.87
CA ALA A 84 -9.60 -7.29 4.01
C ALA A 84 -9.11 -7.31 2.56
N SER A 85 -8.71 -6.14 2.05
CA SER A 85 -8.25 -6.05 0.67
C SER A 85 -7.17 -5.00 0.52
N VAL A 86 -6.26 -5.24 -0.43
CA VAL A 86 -5.21 -4.32 -0.82
C VAL A 86 -5.38 -4.06 -2.31
N VAL A 87 -5.64 -2.81 -2.65
CA VAL A 87 -5.84 -2.36 -4.03
C VAL A 87 -4.64 -1.53 -4.44
N ARG A 88 -3.92 -1.96 -5.47
CA ARG A 88 -2.76 -1.24 -5.99
C ARG A 88 -3.09 -0.57 -7.31
N VAL A 89 -2.52 0.61 -7.55
CA VAL A 89 -2.60 1.29 -8.83
C VAL A 89 -1.18 1.36 -9.41
N ILE A 90 -0.92 0.58 -10.44
CA ILE A 90 0.38 0.49 -11.10
C ILE A 90 0.14 0.45 -12.60
N PRO A 91 0.44 1.55 -13.34
CA PRO A 91 0.20 1.59 -14.79
C PRO A 91 1.04 0.61 -15.59
N ASP A 92 2.27 0.34 -15.13
CA ASP A 92 3.17 -0.60 -15.81
C ASP A 92 3.15 -1.95 -15.10
N PRO A 93 2.58 -3.00 -15.73
CA PRO A 93 2.51 -4.32 -15.09
C PRO A 93 3.86 -4.90 -14.68
N HIS A 94 4.93 -4.53 -15.37
CA HIS A 94 6.27 -5.04 -15.03
C HIS A 94 6.71 -4.59 -13.63
N LYS A 95 6.25 -3.44 -13.18
CA LYS A 95 6.58 -2.93 -11.84
C LYS A 95 5.84 -3.65 -10.72
N ASP A 96 4.79 -4.39 -11.07
CA ASP A 96 3.98 -5.11 -10.08
C ASP A 96 4.50 -6.51 -9.77
N ILE A 97 5.41 -7.04 -10.58
CA ILE A 97 5.85 -8.43 -10.44
C ILE A 97 6.45 -8.70 -9.06
N GLY A 98 7.38 -7.85 -8.63
CA GLY A 98 8.03 -8.02 -7.33
C GLY A 98 7.07 -7.89 -6.16
N LEU A 99 6.14 -6.95 -6.26
CA LEU A 99 5.12 -6.74 -5.22
C LEU A 99 4.16 -7.93 -5.14
N ASN A 100 3.79 -8.51 -6.29
CA ASN A 100 2.96 -9.71 -6.31
C ASN A 100 3.65 -10.88 -5.64
N ILE A 101 4.94 -11.07 -5.91
CA ILE A 101 5.69 -12.15 -5.28
C ILE A 101 5.72 -11.96 -3.76
N LEU A 102 6.04 -10.76 -3.30
CA LEU A 102 6.05 -10.47 -1.86
C LEU A 102 4.67 -10.66 -1.24
N SER A 103 3.62 -10.28 -1.94
CA SER A 103 2.24 -10.45 -1.45
C SER A 103 1.91 -11.91 -1.19
N GLN A 104 2.38 -12.82 -2.04
CA GLN A 104 2.14 -14.24 -1.86
C GLN A 104 2.76 -14.79 -0.58
N PHE A 105 3.91 -14.22 -0.17
CA PHE A 105 4.59 -14.66 1.05
C PHE A 105 4.04 -14.03 2.33
N HIS A 106 3.58 -12.80 2.25
CA HIS A 106 3.21 -12.02 3.44
C HIS A 106 1.71 -11.91 3.68
N TYR A 107 0.89 -12.04 2.64
CA TYR A 107 -0.57 -12.04 2.77
C TYR A 107 -1.09 -13.46 2.70
N GLY A 108 -2.06 -13.78 3.53
CA GLY A 108 -2.74 -15.07 3.45
C GLY A 108 -3.78 -15.07 2.33
N PRO A 109 -4.34 -16.25 2.02
CA PRO A 109 -5.32 -16.38 0.93
C PRO A 109 -6.63 -15.64 1.20
N GLU A 110 -6.90 -15.29 2.45
CA GLU A 110 -8.09 -14.54 2.84
C GLU A 110 -7.99 -13.05 2.53
N ILE A 111 -6.79 -12.55 2.20
CA ILE A 111 -6.59 -11.14 1.88
C ILE A 111 -6.69 -10.97 0.38
N ARG A 112 -7.68 -10.19 -0.06
CA ARG A 112 -7.86 -9.90 -1.47
C ARG A 112 -6.81 -8.89 -1.93
N THR A 113 -6.08 -9.21 -2.99
CA THR A 113 -5.07 -8.33 -3.57
C THR A 113 -5.38 -8.16 -5.05
N ILE A 114 -5.50 -6.92 -5.50
CA ILE A 114 -5.80 -6.63 -6.89
C ILE A 114 -5.05 -5.38 -7.34
N THR A 115 -4.57 -5.39 -8.59
CA THR A 115 -3.87 -4.26 -9.20
C THR A 115 -4.67 -3.73 -10.37
N PHE A 116 -4.83 -2.41 -10.41
CA PHE A 116 -5.44 -1.69 -11.52
C PHE A 116 -4.40 -0.83 -12.21
N GLU A 117 -4.58 -0.59 -13.49
CA GLU A 117 -3.68 0.27 -14.25
C GLU A 117 -4.00 1.76 -14.09
N THR A 118 -5.25 2.08 -13.70
CA THR A 118 -5.68 3.46 -13.52
C THR A 118 -6.30 3.68 -12.14
N LEU A 119 -6.17 4.90 -11.64
CA LEU A 119 -6.80 5.28 -10.38
C LEU A 119 -8.32 5.23 -10.49
N ALA A 120 -8.87 5.61 -11.64
CA ALA A 120 -10.32 5.60 -11.84
C ALA A 120 -10.91 4.20 -11.63
N ASP A 121 -10.27 3.17 -12.20
CA ASP A 121 -10.74 1.80 -12.03
C ASP A 121 -10.61 1.34 -10.58
N ALA A 122 -9.52 1.71 -9.91
CA ALA A 122 -9.34 1.38 -8.51
C ALA A 122 -10.41 2.02 -7.62
N LEU A 123 -10.71 3.29 -7.86
CA LEU A 123 -11.72 4.01 -7.08
C LEU A 123 -13.11 3.42 -7.31
N GLN A 124 -13.40 3.01 -8.54
CA GLN A 124 -14.67 2.35 -8.84
C GLN A 124 -14.79 1.04 -8.07
N SER A 125 -13.72 0.25 -8.03
CA SER A 125 -13.70 -0.99 -7.26
C SER A 125 -13.96 -0.74 -5.77
N LEU A 126 -13.34 0.28 -5.20
CA LEU A 126 -13.53 0.64 -3.80
C LEU A 126 -14.97 1.07 -3.53
N SER A 127 -15.57 1.83 -4.44
CA SER A 127 -16.95 2.27 -4.33
C SER A 127 -17.92 1.08 -4.36
N GLU A 128 -17.68 0.11 -5.23
CA GLU A 128 -18.51 -1.11 -5.31
C GLU A 128 -18.43 -1.92 -4.02
N GLU A 129 -17.24 -2.04 -3.42
CA GLU A 129 -17.07 -2.72 -2.13
C GLU A 129 -17.84 -2.01 -1.02
N SER A 130 -17.87 -0.67 -1.05
CA SER A 130 -18.55 0.12 -0.04
C SER A 130 -20.08 -0.01 -0.11
N ASP A 131 -20.61 -0.32 -1.30
CA ASP A 131 -22.04 -0.46 -1.52
C ASP A 131 -22.58 -1.82 -1.05
N GLU A 132 -21.72 -2.72 -0.71
CA GLU A 132 -22.11 -3.99 -0.13
C GLU A 132 -22.27 -3.87 1.39
#